data_e715315bb9f9ff136808484a0ee4bd5d
#
_entry.id   e715315bb9f9ff136808484a0ee4bd5d
#
_cell.length_a   1.000
_cell.length_b   1.000
_cell.length_c   1.000
_cell.angle_alpha   90.00
_cell.angle_beta   90.00
_cell.angle_gamma   90.00
#
_symmetry.space_group_name_H-M   'P 1'
#
loop_
_entity.id
_entity.type
_entity.pdbx_description
1 polymer ?
#
loop_
_entity_poly.entity_id
_entity_poly.type
_entity_poly.pdbx_seq_one_letter_code
_entity_poly.pdbx_strand_id
1 'polypeptide(L)'
;NERHLDDIEQGMIRTPGAFDEPRIHIALVCASIGCPMLRNDAYTAERLEAQLEDGMRRFFSDRTRNRYDASSGTLRVSKLFDWYAKDFESGHAGFASLAATFAKYADRLADTPEAQARIRSGDYRLEFLDYDWMLNDAR
;
A
#
# COMPACT_ATOMS: atom_id res chain seq x y z
N ASN A 1 4.47 -0.09 -31.70
CA ASN A 1 4.92 -1.13 -30.77
C ASN A 1 3.79 -1.34 -29.76
N GLU A 2 3.19 -2.52 -29.76
CA GLU A 2 2.25 -2.94 -28.73
C GLU A 2 3.02 -3.14 -27.42
N ARG A 3 2.46 -2.67 -26.32
CA ARG A 3 3.00 -2.86 -24.96
C ARG A 3 1.93 -3.47 -24.08
N HIS A 4 2.31 -4.42 -23.25
CA HIS A 4 1.46 -4.95 -22.20
C HIS A 4 1.48 -4.03 -20.97
N LEU A 5 0.46 -4.07 -20.12
CA LEU A 5 0.42 -3.29 -18.88
C LEU A 5 1.62 -3.60 -18.00
N ASP A 6 2.04 -4.86 -17.96
CA ASP A 6 3.23 -5.28 -17.22
C ASP A 6 4.53 -4.64 -17.74
N ASP A 7 4.66 -4.45 -19.06
CA ASP A 7 5.80 -3.72 -19.65
C ASP A 7 5.84 -2.26 -19.15
N ILE A 8 4.68 -1.65 -18.97
CA ILE A 8 4.58 -0.28 -18.46
C ILE A 8 4.94 -0.25 -16.97
N GLU A 9 4.33 -1.13 -16.17
CA GLU A 9 4.56 -1.18 -14.73
C GLU A 9 6.00 -1.57 -14.40
N GLN A 10 6.45 -2.73 -14.86
CA GLN A 10 7.75 -3.29 -14.48
C GLN A 10 8.89 -2.68 -15.29
N GLY A 11 8.69 -2.45 -16.58
CA GLY A 11 9.74 -2.03 -17.50
C GLY A 11 9.92 -0.51 -17.62
N MET A 12 8.94 0.30 -17.21
CA MET A 12 9.00 1.75 -17.32
C MET A 12 8.89 2.45 -15.96
N ILE A 13 7.84 2.16 -15.18
CA ILE A 13 7.59 2.88 -13.93
C ILE A 13 8.54 2.39 -12.84
N ARG A 14 8.70 1.08 -12.68
CA ARG A 14 9.55 0.46 -11.66
C ARG A 14 11.03 0.36 -12.04
N THR A 15 11.44 0.85 -13.20
CA THR A 15 12.87 0.91 -13.55
C THR A 15 13.62 1.74 -12.50
N PRO A 16 14.66 1.18 -11.84
CA PRO A 16 15.38 1.89 -10.80
C PRO A 16 15.89 3.25 -11.27
N GLY A 17 15.64 4.28 -10.48
CA GLY A 17 16.01 5.66 -10.78
C GLY A 17 15.09 6.38 -11.77
N ALA A 18 14.04 5.73 -12.29
CA ALA A 18 13.06 6.39 -13.15
C ALA A 18 12.11 7.28 -12.34
N PHE A 19 11.40 6.68 -11.39
CA PHE A 19 10.45 7.39 -10.53
C PHE A 19 10.67 7.06 -9.05
N ASP A 20 11.08 5.83 -8.72
CA ASP A 20 11.30 5.31 -7.35
C ASP A 20 10.08 5.53 -6.44
N GLU A 21 8.88 5.39 -6.99
CA GLU A 21 7.61 5.75 -6.37
C GLU A 21 6.85 4.49 -5.90
N PRO A 22 6.93 4.11 -4.62
CA PRO A 22 6.31 2.87 -4.13
C PRO A 22 4.78 2.91 -4.11
N ARG A 23 4.17 4.10 -4.08
CA ARG A 23 2.71 4.26 -4.06
C ARG A 23 2.03 3.82 -5.36
N ILE A 24 2.79 3.53 -6.42
CA ILE A 24 2.25 2.95 -7.65
C ILE A 24 1.54 1.62 -7.40
N HIS A 25 1.98 0.82 -6.41
CA HIS A 25 1.36 -0.46 -6.07
C HIS A 25 -0.04 -0.31 -5.47
N ILE A 26 -0.42 0.90 -5.07
CA ILE A 26 -1.76 1.24 -4.60
C ILE A 26 -2.55 1.99 -5.69
N ALA A 27 -1.86 2.57 -6.66
CA ALA A 27 -2.46 3.33 -7.76
C ALA A 27 -2.81 2.47 -8.98
N LEU A 28 -1.97 1.48 -9.27
CA LEU A 28 -2.19 0.52 -10.34
C LEU A 28 -3.04 -0.63 -9.80
N VAL A 29 -4.24 -0.80 -10.33
CA VAL A 29 -5.22 -1.74 -9.80
C VAL A 29 -5.60 -2.79 -10.83
N CYS A 30 -5.88 -4.00 -10.33
CA CYS A 30 -6.43 -5.11 -11.11
C CYS A 30 -7.86 -5.41 -10.66
N ALA A 31 -8.48 -6.39 -11.25
CA ALA A 31 -9.86 -6.75 -10.94
C ALA A 31 -10.01 -7.77 -9.80
N SER A 32 -8.97 -8.05 -9.02
CA SER A 32 -9.07 -9.00 -7.89
C SER A 32 -9.55 -8.32 -6.60
N ILE A 33 -10.16 -9.10 -5.71
CA ILE A 33 -10.62 -8.62 -4.41
C ILE A 33 -9.46 -8.08 -3.57
N GLY A 34 -8.30 -8.72 -3.63
CA GLY A 34 -7.10 -8.29 -2.89
C GLY A 34 -6.49 -6.99 -3.38
N CYS A 35 -6.85 -6.52 -4.57
CA CYS A 35 -6.33 -5.28 -5.15
C CYS A 35 -6.79 -4.04 -4.39
N PRO A 36 -6.01 -2.96 -4.40
CA PRO A 36 -6.48 -1.66 -3.93
C PRO A 36 -7.74 -1.20 -4.68
N MET A 37 -8.50 -0.30 -4.06
CA MET A 37 -9.72 0.21 -4.65
C MET A 37 -9.41 1.11 -5.86
N LEU A 38 -10.11 0.86 -6.97
CA LEU A 38 -10.06 1.74 -8.15
C LEU A 38 -10.59 3.14 -7.77
N ARG A 39 -9.87 4.17 -8.18
CA ARG A 39 -10.34 5.55 -8.08
C ARG A 39 -11.43 5.82 -9.11
N ASN A 40 -12.34 6.70 -8.76
CA ASN A 40 -13.42 7.16 -9.67
C ASN A 40 -13.02 8.37 -10.52
N ASP A 41 -11.79 8.87 -10.36
CA ASP A 41 -11.22 9.98 -11.13
C ASP A 41 -9.84 9.60 -11.67
N ALA A 42 -9.46 10.17 -12.81
CA ALA A 42 -8.15 9.95 -13.39
C ALA A 42 -7.04 10.65 -12.59
N TYR A 43 -5.85 10.07 -12.59
CA TYR A 43 -4.66 10.76 -12.11
C TYR A 43 -4.31 11.92 -13.04
N THR A 44 -3.97 13.07 -12.47
CA THR A 44 -3.53 14.25 -13.20
C THR A 44 -2.21 14.76 -12.65
N ALA A 45 -1.39 15.36 -13.50
CA ALA A 45 -0.06 15.85 -13.07
C ALA A 45 -0.17 16.83 -11.89
N GLU A 46 -1.15 17.72 -11.92
CA GLU A 46 -1.34 18.76 -10.90
C GLU A 46 -1.77 18.23 -9.55
N ARG A 47 -2.45 17.05 -9.53
CA ARG A 47 -3.00 16.45 -8.31
C ARG A 47 -2.33 15.14 -7.93
N LEU A 48 -1.33 14.70 -8.70
CA LEU A 48 -0.74 13.36 -8.56
C LEU A 48 -0.31 13.07 -7.12
N GLU A 49 0.41 13.97 -6.49
CA GLU A 49 0.90 13.79 -5.12
C GLU A 49 -0.26 13.60 -4.12
N ALA A 50 -1.27 14.46 -4.21
CA ALA A 50 -2.44 14.37 -3.35
C ALA A 50 -3.26 13.09 -3.61
N GLN A 51 -3.36 12.67 -4.87
CA GLN A 51 -4.08 11.45 -5.26
C GLN A 51 -3.37 10.18 -4.79
N LEU A 52 -2.04 10.13 -4.88
CA LEU A 52 -1.23 9.01 -4.38
C LEU A 52 -1.32 8.91 -2.86
N GLU A 53 -1.20 10.03 -2.16
CA GLU A 53 -1.34 10.06 -0.69
C GLU A 53 -2.76 9.65 -0.24
N ASP A 54 -3.79 10.14 -0.89
CA ASP A 54 -5.18 9.74 -0.62
C ASP A 54 -5.37 8.22 -0.86
N GLY A 55 -4.79 7.68 -1.93
CA GLY A 55 -4.80 6.25 -2.21
C GLY A 55 -4.19 5.43 -1.07
N MET A 56 -3.01 5.83 -0.58
CA MET A 56 -2.36 5.18 0.57
C MET A 56 -3.23 5.23 1.81
N ARG A 57 -3.79 6.40 2.15
CA ARG A 57 -4.65 6.56 3.32
C ARG A 57 -5.91 5.71 3.25
N ARG A 58 -6.55 5.64 2.11
CA ARG A 58 -7.73 4.77 1.88
C ARG A 58 -7.35 3.29 2.03
N PHE A 59 -6.24 2.88 1.41
CA PHE A 59 -5.79 1.50 1.46
C PHE A 59 -5.46 1.04 2.88
N PHE A 60 -4.73 1.86 3.65
CA PHE A 60 -4.43 1.54 5.05
C PHE A 60 -5.66 1.60 5.99
N SER A 61 -6.69 2.34 5.62
CA SER A 61 -7.95 2.37 6.37
C SER A 61 -8.86 1.16 6.09
N ASP A 62 -8.59 0.39 5.06
CA ASP A 62 -9.37 -0.79 4.70
C ASP A 62 -9.00 -1.97 5.61
N ARG A 63 -9.86 -2.25 6.59
CA ARG A 63 -9.67 -3.31 7.59
C ARG A 63 -9.70 -4.72 7.01
N THR A 64 -10.22 -4.91 5.82
CA THR A 64 -10.18 -6.21 5.14
C THR A 64 -8.78 -6.53 4.64
N ARG A 65 -7.96 -5.51 4.37
CA ARG A 65 -6.61 -5.60 3.79
C ARG A 65 -5.51 -5.26 4.79
N ASN A 66 -5.79 -4.38 5.75
CA ASN A 66 -4.78 -3.89 6.69
C ASN A 66 -5.44 -3.66 8.05
N ARG A 67 -4.94 -4.30 9.12
CA ARG A 67 -5.52 -4.15 10.46
C ARG A 67 -4.51 -4.47 11.56
N TYR A 68 -4.64 -3.78 12.67
CA TYR A 68 -3.94 -4.10 13.90
C TYR A 68 -4.86 -4.90 14.84
N ASP A 69 -4.38 -6.04 15.29
CA ASP A 69 -5.05 -6.86 16.29
C ASP A 69 -4.42 -6.58 17.66
N ALA A 70 -5.12 -5.79 18.46
CA ALA A 70 -4.66 -5.39 19.79
C ALA A 70 -4.57 -6.57 20.77
N SER A 71 -5.36 -7.63 20.58
CA SER A 71 -5.38 -8.80 21.46
C SER A 71 -4.10 -9.63 21.35
N SER A 72 -3.51 -9.67 20.15
CA SER A 72 -2.28 -10.43 19.87
C SER A 72 -1.05 -9.53 19.64
N GLY A 73 -1.22 -8.20 19.58
CA GLY A 73 -0.15 -7.27 19.24
C GLY A 73 0.36 -7.47 17.81
N THR A 74 -0.52 -7.86 16.88
CA THR A 74 -0.13 -8.22 15.51
C THR A 74 -0.65 -7.21 14.51
N LEU A 75 0.24 -6.67 13.68
CA LEU A 75 -0.09 -5.87 12.52
C LEU A 75 -0.21 -6.80 11.30
N ARG A 76 -1.41 -6.95 10.79
CA ARG A 76 -1.71 -7.72 9.58
C ARG A 76 -1.91 -6.79 8.42
N VAL A 77 -1.12 -6.94 7.37
CA VAL A 77 -1.14 -6.08 6.20
C VAL A 77 -1.25 -6.88 4.91
N SER A 78 -1.64 -6.20 3.84
CA SER A 78 -1.75 -6.78 2.51
C SER A 78 -0.44 -7.43 2.07
N LYS A 79 -0.56 -8.54 1.33
CA LYS A 79 0.56 -9.23 0.67
C LYS A 79 1.35 -8.35 -0.30
N LEU A 80 0.79 -7.24 -0.77
CA LEU A 80 1.50 -6.27 -1.59
C LEU A 80 2.77 -5.74 -0.90
N PHE A 81 2.73 -5.55 0.41
CA PHE A 81 3.90 -5.10 1.17
C PHE A 81 5.00 -6.15 1.31
N ASP A 82 4.67 -7.44 1.18
CA ASP A 82 5.66 -8.51 1.09
C ASP A 82 6.30 -8.56 -0.31
N TRP A 83 5.47 -8.57 -1.34
CA TRP A 83 5.96 -8.67 -2.72
C TRP A 83 6.81 -7.47 -3.15
N TYR A 84 6.46 -6.28 -2.70
CA TYR A 84 7.07 -5.02 -3.12
C TYR A 84 7.83 -4.32 -1.99
N ALA A 85 8.23 -5.06 -0.94
CA ALA A 85 8.94 -4.51 0.21
C ALA A 85 10.13 -3.61 -0.18
N LYS A 86 10.92 -4.05 -1.16
CA LYS A 86 12.10 -3.31 -1.63
C LYS A 86 11.78 -1.92 -2.18
N ASP A 87 10.63 -1.75 -2.82
CA ASP A 87 10.24 -0.45 -3.37
C ASP A 87 9.91 0.54 -2.24
N PHE A 88 9.43 0.05 -1.10
CA PHE A 88 9.20 0.83 0.12
C PHE A 88 10.47 1.09 0.95
N GLU A 89 11.61 0.61 0.52
CA GLU A 89 12.92 0.81 1.16
C GLU A 89 13.81 1.80 0.39
N SER A 90 13.31 2.38 -0.71
CA SER A 90 14.07 3.25 -1.60
C SER A 90 14.43 4.61 -1.00
N GLY A 91 13.75 5.03 0.06
CA GLY A 91 13.89 6.36 0.68
C GLY A 91 13.12 7.48 -0.01
N HIS A 92 12.51 7.22 -1.17
CA HIS A 92 11.70 8.19 -1.89
C HIS A 92 10.44 8.56 -1.09
N ALA A 93 10.05 9.83 -1.11
CA ALA A 93 8.87 10.36 -0.41
C ALA A 93 8.76 9.95 1.08
N GLY A 94 9.89 9.64 1.72
CA GLY A 94 9.96 9.21 3.12
C GLY A 94 9.70 7.72 3.35
N PHE A 95 9.63 6.91 2.28
CA PHE A 95 9.49 5.45 2.38
C PHE A 95 10.88 4.80 2.54
N ALA A 96 11.43 4.87 3.73
CA ALA A 96 12.77 4.34 4.03
C ALA A 96 12.76 2.86 4.44
N SER A 97 11.61 2.35 4.90
CA SER A 97 11.38 0.96 5.28
C SER A 97 9.88 0.67 5.41
N LEU A 98 9.49 -0.60 5.46
CA LEU A 98 8.11 -0.97 5.79
C LEU A 98 7.71 -0.45 7.16
N ALA A 99 8.58 -0.54 8.16
CA ALA A 99 8.29 -0.03 9.51
C ALA A 99 8.04 1.48 9.49
N ALA A 100 8.85 2.26 8.77
CA ALA A 100 8.65 3.70 8.61
C ALA A 100 7.33 4.00 7.87
N THR A 101 6.99 3.20 6.86
CA THR A 101 5.73 3.31 6.13
C THR A 101 4.54 3.08 7.07
N PHE A 102 4.54 2.00 7.85
CA PHE A 102 3.46 1.72 8.79
C PHE A 102 3.37 2.78 9.91
N ALA A 103 4.49 3.28 10.40
CA ALA A 103 4.53 4.36 11.37
C ALA A 103 3.89 5.65 10.83
N LYS A 104 4.16 5.99 9.57
CA LYS A 104 3.55 7.15 8.88
C LYS A 104 2.03 7.07 8.83
N TYR A 105 1.47 5.87 8.61
CA TYR A 105 0.03 5.64 8.48
C TYR A 105 -0.60 4.95 9.70
N ALA A 106 0.02 5.04 10.86
CA ALA A 106 -0.47 4.39 12.08
C ALA A 106 -1.90 4.82 12.44
N ASP A 107 -2.25 6.08 12.19
CA ASP A 107 -3.61 6.63 12.39
C ASP A 107 -4.66 6.01 11.46
N ARG A 108 -4.24 5.36 10.38
CA ARG A 108 -5.10 4.65 9.45
C ARG A 108 -5.15 3.16 9.71
N LEU A 109 -4.09 2.60 10.31
CA LEU A 109 -3.96 1.17 10.60
C LEU A 109 -4.65 0.74 11.89
N ALA A 110 -4.82 1.68 12.83
CA ALA A 110 -5.43 1.41 14.14
C ALA A 110 -6.34 2.54 14.59
N ASP A 111 -7.33 2.19 15.40
CA ASP A 111 -8.40 3.10 15.82
C ASP A 111 -8.16 3.72 17.20
N THR A 112 -7.23 3.17 18.00
CA THR A 112 -6.92 3.70 19.33
C THR A 112 -5.53 4.34 19.40
N PRO A 113 -5.35 5.39 20.23
CA PRO A 113 -4.04 6.02 20.41
C PRO A 113 -2.94 5.05 20.86
N GLU A 114 -3.28 4.08 21.71
CA GLU A 114 -2.35 3.07 22.23
C GLU A 114 -1.86 2.15 21.10
N ALA A 115 -2.77 1.66 20.26
CA ALA A 115 -2.44 0.82 19.11
C ALA A 115 -1.60 1.60 18.08
N GLN A 116 -1.96 2.85 17.81
CA GLN A 116 -1.19 3.73 16.93
C GLN A 116 0.22 3.99 17.48
N ALA A 117 0.38 4.19 18.79
CA ALA A 117 1.68 4.36 19.41
C ALA A 117 2.56 3.11 19.27
N ARG A 118 2.00 1.91 19.44
CA ARG A 118 2.73 0.66 19.20
C ARG A 118 3.19 0.52 17.75
N ILE A 119 2.33 0.86 16.79
CA ILE A 119 2.71 0.83 15.37
C ILE A 119 3.85 1.83 15.10
N ARG A 120 3.77 3.05 15.64
CA ARG A 120 4.84 4.05 15.48
C ARG A 120 6.16 3.64 16.08
N SER A 121 6.14 2.92 17.20
CA SER A 121 7.35 2.42 17.87
C SER A 121 7.89 1.11 17.31
N GLY A 122 7.16 0.46 16.40
CA GLY A 122 7.53 -0.86 15.87
C GLY A 122 7.24 -2.02 16.83
N ASP A 123 6.47 -1.78 17.90
CA ASP A 123 6.09 -2.78 18.89
C ASP A 123 4.90 -3.62 18.41
N TYR A 124 5.14 -4.47 17.41
CA TYR A 124 4.15 -5.39 16.85
C TYR A 124 4.82 -6.58 16.18
N ARG A 125 4.07 -7.68 16.08
CA ARG A 125 4.41 -8.78 15.18
C ARG A 125 3.80 -8.48 13.81
N LEU A 126 4.59 -8.54 12.74
CA LEU A 126 4.13 -8.33 11.37
C LEU A 126 3.69 -9.66 10.75
N GLU A 127 2.50 -9.67 10.18
CA GLU A 127 1.98 -10.78 9.36
C GLU A 127 1.43 -10.23 8.03
N PHE A 128 1.70 -10.94 6.95
CA PHE A 128 1.13 -10.64 5.64
C PHE A 128 -0.11 -11.50 5.43
N LEU A 129 -1.21 -10.86 5.07
CA LEU A 129 -2.47 -11.56 4.75
C LEU A 129 -2.34 -12.28 3.41
N ASP A 130 -3.08 -13.38 3.26
CA ASP A 130 -3.24 -14.02 1.96
C ASP A 130 -3.89 -13.05 0.97
N TYR A 131 -3.44 -13.10 -0.29
CA TYR A 131 -3.99 -12.26 -1.33
C TYR A 131 -5.18 -12.95 -1.99
N ASP A 132 -6.33 -12.26 -2.01
CA ASP A 132 -7.53 -12.78 -2.63
C ASP A 132 -7.55 -12.48 -4.12
N TRP A 133 -7.32 -13.53 -4.93
CA TRP A 133 -7.29 -13.47 -6.39
C TRP A 133 -8.67 -13.56 -7.05
N MET A 134 -9.73 -13.77 -6.29
CA MET A 134 -11.07 -13.85 -6.84
C MET A 134 -11.45 -12.51 -7.51
N LEU A 135 -12.26 -12.61 -8.57
CA LEU A 135 -12.75 -11.43 -9.26
C LEU A 135 -13.58 -10.56 -8.31
N ASN A 136 -13.25 -9.29 -8.26
CA ASN A 136 -14.01 -8.27 -7.53
C ASN A 136 -15.23 -7.87 -8.36
N ASP A 137 -16.23 -8.73 -8.37
CA ASP A 137 -17.46 -8.60 -9.11
C ASP A 137 -18.56 -8.00 -8.22
N ALA A 138 -19.28 -7.02 -8.74
CA ALA A 138 -20.48 -6.49 -8.08
C ALA A 138 -21.59 -7.55 -8.15
N ARG A 139 -21.83 -8.23 -7.03
CA ARG A 139 -22.95 -9.17 -6.88
C ARG A 139 -24.19 -8.48 -6.38
#